data_934a3e799017b804418573df48c6bf13
#
_entry.id   934a3e799017b804418573df48c6bf13
#
_cell.length_a   1.000
_cell.length_b   1.000
_cell.length_c   1.000
_cell.angle_alpha   90.00
_cell.angle_beta   90.00
_cell.angle_gamma   90.00
#
_symmetry.space_group_name_H-M   'P 1'
#
loop_
_entity.id
_entity.type
_entity.pdbx_description
1 polymer ?
#
loop_
_entity_poly.entity_id
_entity_poly.type
_entity_poly.pdbx_seq_one_letter_code
_entity_poly.pdbx_strand_id
1 'polypeptide(L)'
;MKRSNITLAISTLTASLFLTACNNGGGGSDNNSQPSTPSSYVSEAAYVNEADTLKDVAEASSVKVIKYKMPNVLGKTVETSALVYFPTIAPPKDGYRVIVWTHGTLGGADKCAPSNAGLGDRFNDYIAKELLGQGYVIVAPDYEGLGGEGEHPYLHLPSEAKSAIYAVKAAKEHYGTKLNGAWMSVGQSQGGQASLGVAEYANADASYKGAVAGAPASSLGEIILNVAPPAIDSLQAQESAGKAPAGTAAGTYATLLAYAALAGVGITAYEPTFDYHEMFGSDSAKKIADLAKTDCLDGIVNAYAQDILKFLAASPAGTKVSDYPGINRAEFEKNEVVKKFLSDYSQPTTKKLNKPILIVQGLYDTNVPYTVTYDL
;
A
#
# COMPACT_ATOMS: atom_id res chain seq x y z
N MET A 1 33.05 -14.08 -48.41
CA MET A 1 32.18 -14.66 -49.42
C MET A 1 31.67 -16.01 -48.94
N LYS A 2 30.37 -16.05 -48.64
CA LYS A 2 29.39 -17.15 -48.83
C LYS A 2 28.13 -16.76 -48.08
N ARG A 3 27.12 -16.34 -48.81
CA ARG A 3 25.76 -16.13 -48.33
C ARG A 3 25.08 -17.49 -48.21
N SER A 4 24.42 -17.79 -47.13
CA SER A 4 23.49 -18.91 -47.01
C SER A 4 22.08 -18.36 -46.77
N ASN A 5 21.21 -18.62 -47.73
CA ASN A 5 19.79 -18.33 -47.72
C ASN A 5 19.09 -19.33 -46.82
N ILE A 6 18.27 -18.87 -45.85
CA ILE A 6 17.32 -19.68 -45.16
C ILE A 6 15.92 -19.31 -45.61
N THR A 7 15.28 -20.28 -46.25
CA THR A 7 13.92 -20.18 -46.79
C THR A 7 12.91 -20.32 -45.68
N LEU A 8 12.01 -19.35 -45.56
CA LEU A 8 10.91 -19.30 -44.63
C LEU A 8 9.71 -20.11 -45.20
N ALA A 9 9.35 -21.20 -44.57
CA ALA A 9 8.15 -21.96 -44.93
C ALA A 9 6.92 -21.37 -44.19
N ILE A 10 5.98 -20.84 -44.95
CA ILE A 10 4.68 -20.36 -44.49
C ILE A 10 3.71 -21.51 -44.55
N SER A 11 3.22 -21.99 -43.41
CA SER A 11 2.12 -22.95 -43.29
C SER A 11 0.81 -22.20 -43.17
N THR A 12 0.03 -22.22 -44.24
CA THR A 12 -1.37 -21.73 -44.28
C THR A 12 -2.30 -22.77 -43.66
N LEU A 13 -2.96 -22.42 -42.54
CA LEU A 13 -4.03 -23.23 -41.97
C LEU A 13 -5.36 -22.67 -42.45
N THR A 14 -6.04 -23.40 -43.33
CA THR A 14 -7.40 -23.11 -43.83
C THR A 14 -8.40 -23.57 -42.78
N ALA A 15 -9.18 -22.64 -42.24
CA ALA A 15 -10.33 -22.93 -41.40
C ALA A 15 -11.57 -23.06 -42.28
N SER A 16 -12.22 -24.25 -42.29
CA SER A 16 -13.43 -24.53 -43.01
C SER A 16 -14.65 -23.97 -42.24
N LEU A 17 -15.38 -23.07 -42.89
CA LEU A 17 -16.72 -22.62 -42.46
C LEU A 17 -17.77 -23.69 -42.79
N PHE A 18 -18.49 -24.19 -41.76
CA PHE A 18 -19.77 -24.84 -41.96
C PHE A 18 -20.89 -23.82 -41.76
N LEU A 19 -21.53 -23.46 -42.87
CA LEU A 19 -22.81 -22.75 -42.89
C LEU A 19 -23.92 -23.79 -42.86
N THR A 20 -24.69 -23.85 -41.77
CA THR A 20 -26.02 -24.45 -41.78
C THR A 20 -27.04 -23.34 -41.63
N ALA A 21 -27.75 -23.04 -42.72
CA ALA A 21 -28.93 -22.20 -42.71
C ALA A 21 -30.15 -23.06 -42.32
N CYS A 22 -30.87 -22.66 -41.26
CA CYS A 22 -32.26 -23.01 -41.09
C CYS A 22 -33.02 -21.73 -40.81
N ASN A 23 -33.87 -21.42 -41.79
CA ASN A 23 -34.84 -20.35 -41.76
C ASN A 23 -36.08 -20.82 -40.99
N ASN A 24 -36.50 -20.09 -39.93
CA ASN A 24 -37.91 -19.86 -39.70
C ASN A 24 -38.17 -18.66 -38.78
N GLY A 25 -39.11 -17.80 -39.14
CA GLY A 25 -39.35 -16.51 -38.61
C GLY A 25 -40.00 -16.48 -37.21
N GLY A 26 -39.85 -15.35 -36.56
CA GLY A 26 -40.54 -14.98 -35.32
C GLY A 26 -39.82 -13.80 -34.68
N GLY A 27 -40.48 -12.62 -34.67
CA GLY A 27 -39.93 -11.38 -34.13
C GLY A 27 -39.57 -11.53 -32.65
N GLY A 28 -38.42 -10.98 -32.30
CA GLY A 28 -37.93 -10.90 -30.94
C GLY A 28 -36.84 -9.86 -30.86
N SER A 29 -37.05 -8.87 -30.04
CA SER A 29 -36.21 -7.75 -29.71
C SER A 29 -34.73 -8.13 -29.63
N ASP A 30 -33.89 -7.38 -30.34
CA ASP A 30 -32.42 -7.43 -30.24
C ASP A 30 -31.98 -7.01 -28.85
N ASN A 31 -31.96 -7.96 -27.91
CA ASN A 31 -31.20 -7.83 -26.69
C ASN A 31 -29.71 -8.14 -27.00
N ASN A 32 -29.01 -7.16 -27.53
CA ASN A 32 -27.57 -7.18 -27.63
C ASN A 32 -27.00 -6.94 -26.21
N SER A 33 -27.19 -7.93 -25.33
CA SER A 33 -26.60 -7.95 -24.00
C SER A 33 -25.12 -8.24 -24.16
N GLN A 34 -24.33 -7.19 -24.37
CA GLN A 34 -22.87 -7.27 -24.15
C GLN A 34 -22.67 -7.84 -22.73
N PRO A 35 -21.81 -8.86 -22.53
CA PRO A 35 -21.55 -9.38 -21.19
C PRO A 35 -21.12 -8.21 -20.29
N SER A 36 -21.96 -7.83 -19.34
CA SER A 36 -21.62 -6.80 -18.36
C SER A 36 -20.42 -7.30 -17.56
N THR A 37 -19.33 -6.55 -17.57
CA THR A 37 -18.19 -6.82 -16.67
C THR A 37 -18.77 -6.92 -15.26
N PRO A 38 -18.45 -7.98 -14.48
CA PRO A 38 -18.97 -8.11 -13.13
C PRO A 38 -18.66 -6.85 -12.31
N SER A 39 -19.65 -6.35 -11.57
CA SER A 39 -19.48 -5.18 -10.70
C SER A 39 -18.39 -5.45 -9.66
N SER A 40 -17.55 -4.47 -9.42
CA SER A 40 -16.58 -4.49 -8.31
C SER A 40 -17.27 -4.13 -6.99
N TYR A 41 -18.31 -3.30 -7.01
CA TYR A 41 -19.05 -2.89 -5.82
C TYR A 41 -19.88 -4.05 -5.24
N VAL A 42 -19.91 -4.15 -3.91
CA VAL A 42 -20.67 -5.17 -3.16
C VAL A 42 -21.74 -4.54 -2.28
N SER A 43 -21.36 -3.65 -1.37
CA SER A 43 -22.29 -3.05 -0.41
C SER A 43 -21.77 -1.73 0.16
N GLU A 44 -22.69 -0.98 0.80
CA GLU A 44 -22.39 0.23 1.54
C GLU A 44 -23.00 0.17 2.95
N ALA A 45 -22.29 0.70 3.93
CA ALA A 45 -22.76 0.97 5.27
C ALA A 45 -22.30 2.36 5.76
N ALA A 46 -22.98 2.91 6.76
CA ALA A 46 -22.47 4.07 7.46
C ALA A 46 -21.20 3.70 8.22
N TYR A 47 -20.19 4.56 8.18
CA TYR A 47 -19.04 4.40 9.07
C TYR A 47 -19.43 4.81 10.48
N VAL A 48 -19.20 3.94 11.44
CA VAL A 48 -19.48 4.17 12.86
C VAL A 48 -18.25 3.76 13.66
N ASN A 49 -17.54 4.73 14.20
CA ASN A 49 -16.47 4.51 15.16
C ASN A 49 -16.48 5.63 16.21
N GLU A 50 -16.90 5.31 17.42
CA GLU A 50 -17.03 6.29 18.51
C GLU A 50 -15.68 6.85 18.98
N ALA A 51 -14.61 6.08 18.80
CA ALA A 51 -13.24 6.47 19.16
C ALA A 51 -12.56 7.34 18.10
N ASP A 52 -13.11 7.42 16.88
CA ASP A 52 -12.53 8.20 15.80
C ASP A 52 -12.95 9.68 15.90
N THR A 53 -11.98 10.57 15.84
CA THR A 53 -12.18 12.03 15.80
C THR A 53 -12.74 12.51 14.45
N LEU A 54 -13.00 11.60 13.51
CA LEU A 54 -13.62 11.93 12.23
C LEU A 54 -14.95 12.69 12.35
N LYS A 55 -15.72 12.42 13.41
CA LYS A 55 -16.93 13.19 13.75
C LYS A 55 -16.67 14.70 13.92
N ASP A 56 -15.42 15.08 14.19
CA ASP A 56 -15.01 16.46 14.38
C ASP A 56 -14.53 17.13 13.09
N VAL A 57 -14.52 16.41 11.95
CA VAL A 57 -14.21 16.97 10.63
C VAL A 57 -15.45 17.64 10.07
N ALA A 58 -15.60 18.95 10.32
CA ALA A 58 -16.78 19.73 9.92
C ALA A 58 -16.98 19.79 8.39
N GLU A 59 -15.93 19.58 7.60
CA GLU A 59 -15.95 19.54 6.14
C GLU A 59 -16.54 18.25 5.58
N ALA A 60 -16.72 17.20 6.40
CA ALA A 60 -17.36 15.96 5.99
C ALA A 60 -18.88 16.00 6.18
N SER A 61 -19.66 15.80 5.12
CA SER A 61 -21.11 15.64 5.21
C SER A 61 -21.51 14.21 5.57
N SER A 62 -20.73 13.24 5.18
CA SER A 62 -20.91 11.82 5.53
C SER A 62 -19.65 11.00 5.27
N VAL A 63 -19.51 9.92 6.03
CA VAL A 63 -18.50 8.89 5.80
C VAL A 63 -19.20 7.54 5.69
N LYS A 64 -18.79 6.78 4.67
CA LYS A 64 -19.35 5.46 4.35
C LYS A 64 -18.24 4.43 4.28
N VAL A 65 -18.57 3.19 4.60
CA VAL A 65 -17.75 2.02 4.29
C VAL A 65 -18.36 1.36 3.06
N ILE A 66 -17.60 1.24 1.98
CA ILE A 66 -17.97 0.41 0.84
C ILE A 66 -17.18 -0.89 0.88
N LYS A 67 -17.83 -2.02 0.53
CA LYS A 67 -17.16 -3.28 0.25
C LYS A 67 -17.08 -3.50 -1.25
N TYR A 68 -15.95 -4.04 -1.71
CA TYR A 68 -15.71 -4.25 -3.12
C TYR A 68 -14.85 -5.49 -3.37
N LYS A 69 -14.90 -6.01 -4.60
CA LYS A 69 -14.12 -7.16 -5.07
C LYS A 69 -12.94 -6.70 -5.89
N MET A 70 -11.80 -7.36 -5.67
CA MET A 70 -10.57 -7.16 -6.42
C MET A 70 -9.79 -8.47 -6.57
N PRO A 71 -8.88 -8.58 -7.57
CA PRO A 71 -7.95 -9.70 -7.62
C PRO A 71 -6.84 -9.51 -6.57
N ASN A 72 -6.63 -10.51 -5.72
CA ASN A 72 -5.53 -10.54 -4.75
C ASN A 72 -4.17 -10.81 -5.40
N VAL A 73 -3.11 -10.89 -4.59
CA VAL A 73 -1.73 -11.19 -5.05
C VAL A 73 -1.61 -12.50 -5.81
N LEU A 74 -2.51 -13.47 -5.57
CA LEU A 74 -2.58 -14.77 -6.26
C LEU A 74 -3.54 -14.76 -7.46
N GLY A 75 -4.12 -13.61 -7.81
CA GLY A 75 -5.09 -13.47 -8.90
C GLY A 75 -6.49 -14.00 -8.57
N LYS A 76 -6.77 -14.41 -7.32
CA LYS A 76 -8.10 -14.83 -6.87
C LYS A 76 -8.92 -13.60 -6.50
N THR A 77 -10.23 -13.65 -6.76
CA THR A 77 -11.15 -12.60 -6.33
C THR A 77 -11.32 -12.66 -4.81
N VAL A 78 -11.04 -11.54 -4.15
CA VAL A 78 -11.26 -11.32 -2.71
C VAL A 78 -12.16 -10.11 -2.50
N GLU A 79 -12.77 -10.03 -1.31
CA GLU A 79 -13.53 -8.88 -0.87
C GLU A 79 -12.70 -8.05 0.11
N THR A 80 -12.72 -6.74 -0.07
CA THR A 80 -12.08 -5.77 0.82
C THR A 80 -12.96 -4.53 0.98
N SER A 81 -12.55 -3.56 1.78
CA SER A 81 -13.32 -2.37 2.09
C SER A 81 -12.55 -1.08 1.85
N ALA A 82 -13.30 0.03 1.79
CA ALA A 82 -12.77 1.38 1.75
C ALA A 82 -13.70 2.35 2.47
N LEU A 83 -13.12 3.37 3.11
CA LEU A 83 -13.85 4.54 3.56
C LEU A 83 -14.10 5.47 2.37
N VAL A 84 -15.32 6.06 2.32
CA VAL A 84 -15.68 7.10 1.34
C VAL A 84 -16.20 8.32 2.08
N TYR A 85 -15.47 9.43 1.98
CA TYR A 85 -15.78 10.69 2.62
C TYR A 85 -16.43 11.63 1.60
N PHE A 86 -17.59 12.17 1.91
CA PHE A 86 -18.23 13.19 1.10
C PHE A 86 -18.07 14.57 1.74
N PRO A 87 -17.72 15.62 0.97
CA PRO A 87 -17.61 16.97 1.49
C PRO A 87 -18.99 17.59 1.78
N THR A 88 -19.02 18.63 2.62
CA THR A 88 -20.20 19.50 2.82
C THR A 88 -20.46 20.41 1.63
N ILE A 89 -19.43 20.69 0.83
CA ILE A 89 -19.53 21.49 -0.40
C ILE A 89 -20.37 20.74 -1.44
N ALA A 90 -21.31 21.44 -2.06
CA ALA A 90 -22.15 20.86 -3.10
C ALA A 90 -21.32 20.42 -4.33
N PRO A 91 -21.72 19.36 -5.03
CA PRO A 91 -20.98 18.89 -6.20
C PRO A 91 -21.02 19.91 -7.33
N PRO A 92 -19.93 20.03 -8.12
CA PRO A 92 -19.99 20.69 -9.42
C PRO A 92 -21.05 20.04 -10.34
N LYS A 93 -21.47 20.75 -11.40
CA LYS A 93 -22.47 20.23 -12.34
C LYS A 93 -22.13 18.87 -12.95
N ASP A 94 -20.84 18.60 -13.11
CA ASP A 94 -20.29 17.36 -13.66
C ASP A 94 -19.92 16.31 -12.59
N GLY A 95 -20.27 16.53 -11.32
CA GLY A 95 -19.98 15.65 -10.20
C GLY A 95 -18.65 15.93 -9.49
N TYR A 96 -18.47 15.30 -8.35
CA TYR A 96 -17.25 15.43 -7.54
C TYR A 96 -16.03 14.79 -8.23
N ARG A 97 -14.88 15.40 -8.04
CA ARG A 97 -13.57 14.80 -8.33
C ARG A 97 -13.15 13.93 -7.17
N VAL A 98 -12.45 12.85 -7.47
CA VAL A 98 -12.08 11.84 -6.47
C VAL A 98 -10.59 11.90 -6.19
N ILE A 99 -10.24 11.86 -4.91
CA ILE A 99 -8.89 11.53 -4.44
C ILE A 99 -8.96 10.14 -3.80
N VAL A 100 -8.13 9.20 -4.29
CA VAL A 100 -7.87 7.99 -3.52
C VAL A 100 -6.73 8.29 -2.55
N TRP A 101 -7.03 8.18 -1.27
CA TRP A 101 -6.03 8.29 -0.21
C TRP A 101 -5.44 6.92 0.07
N THR A 102 -4.20 6.75 -0.31
CA THR A 102 -3.41 5.58 0.05
C THR A 102 -2.74 5.85 1.38
N HIS A 103 -3.18 5.13 2.43
CA HIS A 103 -2.73 5.40 3.80
C HIS A 103 -1.33 4.85 4.07
N GLY A 104 -0.65 5.42 5.07
CA GLY A 104 0.61 4.91 5.61
C GLY A 104 0.41 3.68 6.48
N THR A 105 1.50 3.16 7.05
CA THR A 105 1.49 1.93 7.84
C THR A 105 0.64 2.06 9.10
N LEU A 106 -0.34 1.19 9.25
CA LEU A 106 -1.22 1.07 10.42
C LEU A 106 -0.98 -0.24 11.18
N GLY A 107 -0.53 -1.29 10.51
CA GLY A 107 -0.32 -2.64 11.04
C GLY A 107 -0.73 -3.69 10.02
N GLY A 108 -0.75 -4.98 10.42
CA GLY A 108 -1.18 -6.10 9.58
C GLY A 108 -2.48 -6.76 10.05
N ALA A 109 -2.92 -6.49 11.28
CA ALA A 109 -4.12 -7.09 11.85
C ALA A 109 -5.41 -6.38 11.39
N ASP A 110 -6.50 -7.11 11.26
CA ASP A 110 -7.82 -6.59 10.84
C ASP A 110 -8.31 -5.39 11.65
N LYS A 111 -8.01 -5.37 12.95
CA LYS A 111 -8.37 -4.25 13.83
C LYS A 111 -7.71 -2.93 13.45
N CYS A 112 -6.64 -2.96 12.63
CA CYS A 112 -5.89 -1.78 12.20
C CYS A 112 -6.41 -1.19 10.89
N ALA A 113 -7.37 -1.86 10.22
CA ALA A 113 -7.95 -1.38 8.98
C ALA A 113 -8.64 -0.02 9.18
N PRO A 114 -8.51 0.93 8.24
CA PRO A 114 -9.22 2.20 8.30
C PRO A 114 -10.73 2.07 8.52
N SER A 115 -11.38 1.08 7.93
CA SER A 115 -12.82 0.82 8.12
C SER A 115 -13.18 0.40 9.55
N ASN A 116 -12.21 -0.10 10.33
CA ASN A 116 -12.37 -0.51 11.72
C ASN A 116 -11.87 0.54 12.72
N ALA A 117 -10.69 1.13 12.46
CA ALA A 117 -9.99 2.00 13.41
C ALA A 117 -9.98 3.48 13.02
N GLY A 118 -10.36 3.81 11.78
CA GLY A 118 -10.15 5.14 11.21
C GLY A 118 -8.72 5.36 10.72
N LEU A 119 -8.45 6.59 10.29
CA LEU A 119 -7.14 7.01 9.77
C LEU A 119 -6.37 7.91 10.76
N GLY A 120 -6.98 8.19 11.91
CA GLY A 120 -6.41 8.96 13.01
C GLY A 120 -6.41 10.48 12.80
N ASP A 121 -6.10 11.20 13.88
CA ASP A 121 -6.18 12.66 13.96
C ASP A 121 -5.33 13.36 12.91
N ARG A 122 -4.13 12.85 12.65
CA ARG A 122 -3.24 13.46 11.66
C ARG A 122 -3.85 13.49 10.25
N PHE A 123 -4.51 12.40 9.85
CA PHE A 123 -5.24 12.39 8.59
C PHE A 123 -6.44 13.33 8.64
N ASN A 124 -7.23 13.26 9.71
CA ASN A 124 -8.44 14.06 9.87
C ASN A 124 -8.14 15.56 9.85
N ASP A 125 -7.12 16.01 10.60
CA ASP A 125 -6.78 17.42 10.76
C ASP A 125 -6.05 18.05 9.58
N TYR A 126 -5.16 17.31 8.92
CA TYR A 126 -4.26 17.88 7.90
C TYR A 126 -4.57 17.45 6.48
N ILE A 127 -5.30 16.35 6.29
CA ILE A 127 -5.58 15.81 4.95
C ILE A 127 -7.09 15.89 4.65
N ALA A 128 -7.92 15.29 5.52
CA ALA A 128 -9.36 15.21 5.27
C ALA A 128 -9.99 16.61 5.22
N LYS A 129 -9.72 17.47 6.20
CA LYS A 129 -10.22 18.84 6.23
C LYS A 129 -9.86 19.63 4.97
N GLU A 130 -8.59 19.57 4.56
CA GLU A 130 -8.12 20.32 3.39
C GLU A 130 -8.76 19.81 2.09
N LEU A 131 -8.77 18.50 1.87
CA LEU A 131 -9.29 17.91 0.64
C LEU A 131 -10.82 18.05 0.54
N LEU A 132 -11.53 17.77 1.63
CA LEU A 132 -12.99 17.95 1.69
C LEU A 132 -13.36 19.43 1.58
N GLY A 133 -12.60 20.33 2.21
CA GLY A 133 -12.76 21.79 2.11
C GLY A 133 -12.58 22.32 0.69
N GLN A 134 -11.87 21.60 -0.18
CA GLN A 134 -11.75 21.88 -1.61
C GLN A 134 -12.79 21.16 -2.47
N GLY A 135 -13.73 20.42 -1.86
CA GLY A 135 -14.83 19.74 -2.55
C GLY A 135 -14.44 18.43 -3.23
N TYR A 136 -13.36 17.78 -2.81
CA TYR A 136 -13.03 16.42 -3.26
C TYR A 136 -13.79 15.38 -2.45
N VAL A 137 -14.19 14.30 -3.10
CA VAL A 137 -14.54 13.03 -2.43
C VAL A 137 -13.24 12.27 -2.17
N ILE A 138 -13.07 11.75 -0.96
CA ILE A 138 -11.92 10.91 -0.62
C ILE A 138 -12.37 9.45 -0.57
N VAL A 139 -11.64 8.57 -1.25
CA VAL A 139 -11.77 7.10 -1.17
C VAL A 139 -10.51 6.58 -0.53
N ALA A 140 -10.61 5.93 0.63
CA ALA A 140 -9.46 5.39 1.36
C ALA A 140 -9.61 3.87 1.52
N PRO A 141 -8.94 3.05 0.67
CA PRO A 141 -9.01 1.60 0.77
C PRO A 141 -8.32 1.09 2.04
N ASP A 142 -8.81 -0.02 2.59
CA ASP A 142 -8.14 -0.73 3.69
C ASP A 142 -6.89 -1.48 3.22
N TYR A 143 -6.71 -1.72 1.93
CA TYR A 143 -5.81 -2.64 1.25
C TYR A 143 -6.24 -4.12 1.37
N GLU A 144 -5.68 -4.96 0.49
CA GLU A 144 -5.86 -6.41 0.50
C GLU A 144 -5.42 -6.99 1.85
N GLY A 145 -6.24 -7.88 2.43
CA GLY A 145 -5.92 -8.61 3.66
C GLY A 145 -5.98 -7.77 4.95
N LEU A 146 -6.18 -6.45 4.86
CA LEU A 146 -6.36 -5.61 6.04
C LEU A 146 -7.86 -5.39 6.29
N GLY A 147 -8.38 -5.91 7.40
CA GLY A 147 -9.82 -5.90 7.70
C GLY A 147 -10.65 -6.93 6.91
N GLY A 148 -10.01 -7.93 6.32
CA GLY A 148 -10.62 -8.96 5.49
C GLY A 148 -9.89 -10.28 5.51
N GLU A 149 -10.20 -11.18 4.57
CA GLU A 149 -9.57 -12.50 4.50
C GLU A 149 -8.10 -12.43 4.05
N GLY A 150 -7.24 -13.18 4.72
CA GLY A 150 -5.82 -13.38 4.39
C GLY A 150 -4.89 -12.40 5.07
N GLU A 151 -3.59 -12.58 4.83
CA GLU A 151 -2.56 -11.67 5.34
C GLU A 151 -2.45 -10.44 4.44
N HIS A 152 -2.25 -9.26 5.03
CA HIS A 152 -1.98 -8.04 4.28
C HIS A 152 -0.60 -8.13 3.61
N PRO A 153 -0.51 -8.12 2.25
CA PRO A 153 0.78 -8.14 1.55
C PRO A 153 1.43 -6.75 1.62
N TYR A 154 1.90 -6.41 2.83
CA TYR A 154 2.45 -5.11 3.18
C TYR A 154 3.61 -4.70 2.26
N LEU A 155 3.56 -3.46 1.74
CA LEU A 155 4.49 -2.91 0.76
C LEU A 155 4.60 -3.70 -0.56
N HIS A 156 3.63 -4.57 -0.86
CA HIS A 156 3.52 -5.20 -2.17
C HIS A 156 2.83 -4.23 -3.14
N LEU A 157 3.62 -3.43 -3.85
CA LEU A 157 3.18 -2.34 -4.72
C LEU A 157 2.00 -2.69 -5.65
N PRO A 158 2.03 -3.85 -6.38
CA PRO A 158 0.90 -4.24 -7.23
C PRO A 158 -0.41 -4.46 -6.48
N SER A 159 -0.36 -5.01 -5.25
CA SER A 159 -1.55 -5.27 -4.44
C SER A 159 -2.17 -3.98 -3.92
N GLU A 160 -1.36 -3.10 -3.32
CA GLU A 160 -1.82 -1.82 -2.78
C GLU A 160 -2.36 -0.91 -3.89
N ALA A 161 -1.69 -0.87 -5.05
CA ALA A 161 -2.17 -0.15 -6.22
C ALA A 161 -3.52 -0.67 -6.71
N LYS A 162 -3.70 -1.99 -6.80
CA LYS A 162 -4.98 -2.60 -7.17
C LYS A 162 -6.06 -2.30 -6.16
N SER A 163 -5.77 -2.39 -4.86
CA SER A 163 -6.73 -2.04 -3.80
C SER A 163 -7.28 -0.63 -4.02
N ALA A 164 -6.42 0.35 -4.29
CA ALA A 164 -6.81 1.72 -4.57
C ALA A 164 -7.61 1.88 -5.86
N ILE A 165 -7.18 1.25 -6.96
CA ILE A 165 -7.83 1.33 -8.27
C ILE A 165 -9.24 0.71 -8.21
N TYR A 166 -9.38 -0.46 -7.58
CA TYR A 166 -10.67 -1.15 -7.47
C TYR A 166 -11.62 -0.47 -6.49
N ALA A 167 -11.11 0.18 -5.43
CA ALA A 167 -11.93 1.02 -4.55
C ALA A 167 -12.55 2.20 -5.32
N VAL A 168 -11.74 2.92 -6.11
CA VAL A 168 -12.23 4.01 -6.97
C VAL A 168 -13.21 3.49 -8.00
N LYS A 169 -12.95 2.34 -8.62
CA LYS A 169 -13.87 1.70 -9.57
C LYS A 169 -15.20 1.41 -8.92
N ALA A 170 -15.22 0.76 -7.75
CA ALA A 170 -16.42 0.44 -7.01
C ALA A 170 -17.21 1.70 -6.59
N ALA A 171 -16.50 2.74 -6.11
CA ALA A 171 -17.13 4.01 -5.79
C ALA A 171 -17.80 4.65 -7.02
N LYS A 172 -17.14 4.63 -8.19
CA LYS A 172 -17.74 5.13 -9.44
C LYS A 172 -18.95 4.30 -9.88
N GLU A 173 -18.88 2.98 -9.76
CA GLU A 173 -20.00 2.09 -10.08
C GLU A 173 -21.22 2.36 -9.20
N HIS A 174 -20.99 2.58 -7.90
CA HIS A 174 -22.07 2.79 -6.92
C HIS A 174 -22.67 4.20 -6.98
N TYR A 175 -21.81 5.23 -6.97
CA TYR A 175 -22.28 6.62 -6.88
C TYR A 175 -22.60 7.26 -8.25
N GLY A 176 -22.21 6.62 -9.35
CA GLY A 176 -22.57 7.01 -10.70
C GLY A 176 -22.20 8.47 -11.02
N THR A 177 -23.14 9.23 -11.53
CA THR A 177 -22.97 10.63 -11.94
C THR A 177 -22.72 11.60 -10.80
N LYS A 178 -22.83 11.18 -9.54
CA LYS A 178 -22.41 11.97 -8.38
C LYS A 178 -20.89 12.24 -8.39
N LEU A 179 -20.13 11.33 -9.03
CA LEU A 179 -18.70 11.48 -9.28
C LEU A 179 -18.45 11.77 -10.76
N ASN A 180 -17.60 12.77 -11.08
CA ASN A 180 -17.34 13.14 -12.48
C ASN A 180 -16.39 12.20 -13.24
N GLY A 181 -15.90 11.17 -12.57
CA GLY A 181 -14.98 10.18 -13.14
C GLY A 181 -13.49 10.55 -13.06
N ALA A 182 -13.09 11.82 -12.96
CA ALA A 182 -11.70 12.22 -12.79
C ALA A 182 -11.20 11.89 -11.38
N TRP A 183 -9.99 11.33 -11.28
CA TRP A 183 -9.40 10.93 -10.00
C TRP A 183 -7.89 10.98 -9.99
N MET A 184 -7.29 11.07 -8.81
CA MET A 184 -5.85 11.02 -8.59
C MET A 184 -5.54 10.27 -7.29
N SER A 185 -4.30 9.79 -7.15
CA SER A 185 -3.83 9.17 -5.91
C SER A 185 -3.01 10.15 -5.08
N VAL A 186 -3.17 10.07 -3.78
CA VAL A 186 -2.41 10.85 -2.79
C VAL A 186 -2.10 9.93 -1.61
N GLY A 187 -0.85 9.90 -1.16
CA GLY A 187 -0.48 9.07 0.00
C GLY A 187 0.85 9.44 0.61
N GLN A 188 1.15 8.87 1.77
CA GLN A 188 2.37 9.14 2.53
C GLN A 188 2.99 7.85 3.05
N SER A 189 4.33 7.75 3.08
CA SER A 189 5.09 6.57 3.54
C SER A 189 4.74 5.33 2.70
N GLN A 190 4.28 4.21 3.29
CA GLN A 190 3.65 3.08 2.57
C GLN A 190 2.64 3.59 1.54
N GLY A 191 1.76 4.53 1.94
CA GLY A 191 0.79 5.12 1.03
C GLY A 191 1.40 5.96 -0.08
N GLY A 192 2.55 6.59 0.15
CA GLY A 192 3.32 7.28 -0.88
C GLY A 192 3.83 6.30 -1.95
N GLN A 193 4.37 5.15 -1.51
CA GLN A 193 4.74 4.04 -2.38
C GLN A 193 3.51 3.53 -3.15
N ALA A 194 2.40 3.25 -2.45
CA ALA A 194 1.16 2.80 -3.08
C ALA A 194 0.61 3.81 -4.10
N SER A 195 0.71 5.14 -3.83
CA SER A 195 0.33 6.19 -4.77
C SER A 195 1.16 6.17 -6.05
N LEU A 196 2.48 5.94 -5.95
CA LEU A 196 3.34 5.71 -7.12
C LEU A 196 2.96 4.43 -7.87
N GLY A 197 2.63 3.36 -7.13
CA GLY A 197 2.09 2.13 -7.72
C GLY A 197 0.79 2.36 -8.48
N VAL A 198 -0.12 3.17 -7.94
CA VAL A 198 -1.34 3.57 -8.68
C VAL A 198 -0.98 4.26 -9.98
N ALA A 199 0.03 5.15 -9.99
CA ALA A 199 0.48 5.80 -11.21
C ALA A 199 1.00 4.81 -12.27
N GLU A 200 1.65 3.73 -11.84
CA GLU A 200 2.10 2.67 -12.75
C GLU A 200 0.95 1.85 -13.32
N TYR A 201 0.01 1.44 -12.48
CA TYR A 201 -1.07 0.50 -12.84
C TYR A 201 -2.28 1.19 -13.45
N ALA A 202 -2.55 2.47 -13.13
CA ALA A 202 -3.59 3.29 -13.75
C ALA A 202 -3.06 4.19 -14.88
N ASN A 203 -1.82 4.01 -15.32
CA ASN A 203 -1.15 4.88 -16.30
C ASN A 203 -1.92 5.02 -17.62
N ALA A 204 -2.61 3.97 -18.07
CA ALA A 204 -3.45 3.95 -19.27
C ALA A 204 -4.87 4.50 -19.06
N ASP A 205 -5.32 4.69 -17.81
CA ASP A 205 -6.64 5.24 -17.52
C ASP A 205 -6.69 6.74 -17.83
N ALA A 206 -7.50 7.13 -18.81
CA ALA A 206 -7.66 8.53 -19.22
C ALA A 206 -8.29 9.40 -18.10
N SER A 207 -9.04 8.80 -17.19
CA SER A 207 -9.68 9.50 -16.05
C SER A 207 -8.71 9.72 -14.89
N TYR A 208 -7.63 8.94 -14.79
CA TYR A 208 -6.57 9.13 -13.80
C TYR A 208 -5.70 10.33 -14.16
N LYS A 209 -5.44 11.22 -13.20
CA LYS A 209 -4.82 12.53 -13.43
C LYS A 209 -3.39 12.65 -12.89
N GLY A 210 -2.97 11.75 -12.01
CA GLY A 210 -1.61 11.76 -11.46
C GLY A 210 -1.53 11.35 -10.01
N ALA A 211 -0.31 11.37 -9.46
CA ALA A 211 0.00 10.98 -8.09
C ALA A 211 0.66 12.10 -7.29
N VAL A 212 0.35 12.11 -5.99
CA VAL A 212 1.13 12.82 -4.97
C VAL A 212 1.65 11.79 -3.99
N ALA A 213 2.97 11.72 -3.80
CA ALA A 213 3.64 10.80 -2.91
C ALA A 213 4.47 11.55 -1.86
N GLY A 214 4.04 11.51 -0.62
CA GLY A 214 4.77 12.04 0.51
C GLY A 214 5.72 10.98 1.09
N ALA A 215 7.02 11.26 1.15
CA ALA A 215 8.03 10.37 1.70
C ALA A 215 7.80 8.89 1.31
N PRO A 216 7.74 8.55 0.00
CA PRO A 216 7.36 7.23 -0.47
C PRO A 216 8.37 6.17 -0.02
N ALA A 217 7.89 5.08 0.58
CA ALA A 217 8.72 3.94 0.91
C ALA A 217 9.32 3.37 -0.38
N SER A 218 10.65 3.34 -0.47
CA SER A 218 11.40 2.89 -1.65
C SER A 218 12.78 2.41 -1.25
N SER A 219 13.45 1.68 -2.12
CA SER A 219 14.82 1.21 -1.91
C SER A 219 15.00 0.54 -0.53
N LEU A 220 14.02 -0.28 -0.11
CA LEU A 220 13.94 -0.82 1.25
C LEU A 220 15.18 -1.61 1.65
N GLY A 221 15.77 -2.36 0.69
CA GLY A 221 17.01 -3.09 0.93
C GLY A 221 18.16 -2.16 1.26
N GLU A 222 18.30 -1.04 0.55
CA GLU A 222 19.32 -0.03 0.81
C GLU A 222 19.10 0.63 2.18
N ILE A 223 17.86 0.96 2.52
CA ILE A 223 17.54 1.54 3.82
C ILE A 223 17.98 0.59 4.93
N ILE A 224 17.54 -0.66 4.90
CA ILE A 224 17.73 -1.58 6.03
C ILE A 224 19.19 -2.05 6.18
N LEU A 225 19.88 -2.23 5.05
CA LEU A 225 21.23 -2.78 5.04
C LEU A 225 22.34 -1.72 5.19
N ASN A 226 22.16 -0.54 4.63
CA ASN A 226 23.25 0.41 4.47
C ASN A 226 22.98 1.77 5.11
N VAL A 227 21.74 2.28 5.04
CA VAL A 227 21.41 3.63 5.54
C VAL A 227 21.06 3.62 7.03
N ALA A 228 20.25 2.66 7.48
CA ALA A 228 19.74 2.64 8.85
C ALA A 228 20.82 2.41 9.92
N PRO A 229 21.79 1.46 9.80
CA PRO A 229 22.75 1.23 10.87
C PRO A 229 23.57 2.48 11.25
N PRO A 230 24.23 3.20 10.32
CA PRO A 230 24.95 4.42 10.68
C PRO A 230 24.03 5.58 11.13
N ALA A 231 22.79 5.64 10.65
CA ALA A 231 21.83 6.65 11.09
C ALA A 231 21.42 6.42 12.56
N ILE A 232 21.16 5.17 12.96
CA ILE A 232 20.85 4.79 14.33
C ILE A 232 22.02 5.11 15.26
N ASP A 233 23.26 4.81 14.86
CA ASP A 233 24.47 5.16 15.62
C ASP A 233 24.59 6.69 15.80
N SER A 234 24.30 7.46 14.75
CA SER A 234 24.29 8.92 14.80
C SER A 234 23.22 9.46 15.75
N LEU A 235 22.02 8.89 15.74
CA LEU A 235 20.94 9.26 16.67
C LEU A 235 21.33 8.97 18.11
N GLN A 236 21.93 7.82 18.41
CA GLN A 236 22.41 7.47 19.74
C GLN A 236 23.50 8.44 20.22
N ALA A 237 24.40 8.85 19.34
CA ALA A 237 25.40 9.87 19.65
C ALA A 237 24.78 11.24 19.95
N GLN A 238 23.72 11.62 19.22
CA GLN A 238 22.97 12.86 19.47
C GLN A 238 22.23 12.81 20.82
N GLU A 239 21.63 11.67 21.17
CA GLU A 239 21.03 11.46 22.51
C GLU A 239 22.07 11.65 23.62
N SER A 240 23.24 11.02 23.48
CA SER A 240 24.34 11.13 24.45
C SER A 240 24.86 12.56 24.61
N ALA A 241 24.73 13.36 23.53
CA ALA A 241 25.11 14.79 23.54
C ALA A 241 23.95 15.71 23.97
N GLY A 242 22.80 15.19 24.35
CA GLY A 242 21.58 15.95 24.71
C GLY A 242 20.97 16.73 23.54
N LYS A 243 21.25 16.33 22.29
CA LYS A 243 20.73 16.94 21.05
C LYS A 243 19.48 16.23 20.50
N ALA A 244 19.19 15.04 20.98
CA ALA A 244 17.97 14.29 20.69
C ALA A 244 17.38 13.75 22.00
N PRO A 245 16.05 13.53 22.08
CA PRO A 245 15.41 12.90 23.22
C PRO A 245 15.96 11.48 23.46
N ALA A 246 16.08 11.08 24.72
CA ALA A 246 16.48 9.72 25.07
C ALA A 246 15.51 8.68 24.49
N GLY A 247 16.05 7.60 23.94
CA GLY A 247 15.25 6.52 23.32
C GLY A 247 14.92 6.74 21.85
N THR A 248 15.31 7.85 21.23
CA THR A 248 15.05 8.12 19.79
C THR A 248 15.70 7.06 18.90
N ALA A 249 16.94 6.67 19.15
CA ALA A 249 17.65 5.65 18.38
C ALA A 249 16.97 4.27 18.50
N ALA A 250 16.63 3.87 19.74
CA ALA A 250 15.92 2.62 19.99
C ALA A 250 14.51 2.60 19.34
N GLY A 251 13.78 3.71 19.44
CA GLY A 251 12.48 3.86 18.80
C GLY A 251 12.55 3.81 17.27
N THR A 252 13.55 4.46 16.68
CA THR A 252 13.78 4.42 15.22
C THR A 252 14.09 2.99 14.76
N TYR A 253 14.99 2.29 15.46
CA TYR A 253 15.31 0.91 15.10
C TYR A 253 14.11 -0.02 15.29
N ALA A 254 13.36 0.11 16.39
CA ALA A 254 12.15 -0.64 16.64
C ALA A 254 11.10 -0.44 15.53
N THR A 255 10.97 0.77 15.02
CA THR A 255 10.06 1.07 13.89
C THR A 255 10.49 0.34 12.61
N LEU A 256 11.78 0.32 12.29
CA LEU A 256 12.29 -0.42 11.14
C LEU A 256 12.10 -1.94 11.28
N LEU A 257 12.27 -2.48 12.50
CA LEU A 257 11.99 -3.89 12.80
C LEU A 257 10.50 -4.22 12.66
N ALA A 258 9.61 -3.33 13.09
CA ALA A 258 8.18 -3.49 12.91
C ALA A 258 7.80 -3.52 11.41
N TYR A 259 8.39 -2.66 10.59
CA TYR A 259 8.20 -2.69 9.13
C TYR A 259 8.72 -3.99 8.51
N ALA A 260 9.87 -4.48 8.97
CA ALA A 260 10.41 -5.76 8.51
C ALA A 260 9.49 -6.94 8.90
N ALA A 261 8.88 -6.90 10.09
CA ALA A 261 7.93 -7.91 10.54
C ALA A 261 6.65 -7.90 9.70
N LEU A 262 6.09 -6.72 9.44
CA LEU A 262 4.92 -6.57 8.56
C LEU A 262 5.22 -7.05 7.14
N ALA A 263 6.40 -6.72 6.60
CA ALA A 263 6.83 -7.19 5.27
C ALA A 263 7.01 -8.71 5.23
N GLY A 264 7.64 -9.28 6.26
CA GLY A 264 7.84 -10.73 6.37
C GLY A 264 6.53 -11.50 6.41
N VAL A 265 5.58 -11.07 7.25
CA VAL A 265 4.22 -11.64 7.27
C VAL A 265 3.53 -11.41 5.94
N GLY A 266 3.63 -10.21 5.35
CA GLY A 266 3.04 -9.90 4.04
C GLY A 266 3.53 -10.77 2.89
N ILE A 267 4.79 -11.21 2.90
CA ILE A 267 5.35 -12.15 1.93
C ILE A 267 4.61 -13.49 1.99
N THR A 268 4.16 -13.95 3.16
CA THR A 268 3.44 -15.22 3.28
C THR A 268 2.09 -15.23 2.56
N ALA A 269 1.53 -14.07 2.21
CA ALA A 269 0.31 -13.97 1.43
C ALA A 269 0.44 -14.58 0.02
N TYR A 270 1.65 -14.60 -0.55
CA TYR A 270 1.93 -15.14 -1.88
C TYR A 270 3.04 -16.20 -1.93
N GLU A 271 3.84 -16.31 -0.86
CA GLU A 271 4.85 -17.38 -0.64
C GLU A 271 4.55 -18.09 0.69
N PRO A 272 3.52 -18.96 0.77
CA PRO A 272 3.02 -19.50 2.03
C PRO A 272 4.02 -20.37 2.80
N THR A 273 5.08 -20.83 2.14
CA THR A 273 6.15 -21.63 2.75
C THR A 273 7.32 -20.79 3.25
N PHE A 274 7.28 -19.47 3.05
CA PHE A 274 8.32 -18.58 3.53
C PHE A 274 8.29 -18.46 5.05
N ASP A 275 9.42 -18.76 5.71
CA ASP A 275 9.59 -18.56 7.14
C ASP A 275 10.17 -17.16 7.40
N TYR A 276 9.29 -16.19 7.66
CA TYR A 276 9.70 -14.80 7.93
C TYR A 276 10.51 -14.63 9.23
N HIS A 277 10.48 -15.60 10.15
CA HIS A 277 11.30 -15.53 11.37
C HIS A 277 12.80 -15.53 11.04
N GLU A 278 13.21 -16.14 9.94
CA GLU A 278 14.60 -16.14 9.52
C GLU A 278 15.13 -14.72 9.17
N MET A 279 14.23 -13.75 8.91
CA MET A 279 14.62 -12.35 8.70
C MET A 279 15.15 -11.69 9.98
N PHE A 280 15.02 -12.32 11.17
CA PHE A 280 15.38 -11.76 12.48
C PHE A 280 16.52 -12.52 13.13
N GLY A 281 17.40 -11.78 13.83
CA GLY A 281 18.66 -12.31 14.34
C GLY A 281 18.59 -12.94 15.74
N SER A 282 17.52 -12.70 16.51
CA SER A 282 17.37 -13.26 17.85
C SER A 282 16.01 -13.92 18.05
N ASP A 283 15.91 -14.87 18.99
CA ASP A 283 14.66 -15.54 19.31
C ASP A 283 13.59 -14.58 19.87
N SER A 284 14.00 -13.52 20.56
CA SER A 284 13.07 -12.48 21.02
C SER A 284 12.55 -11.66 19.86
N ALA A 285 13.41 -11.25 18.92
CA ALA A 285 13.00 -10.51 17.73
C ALA A 285 12.06 -11.34 16.85
N LYS A 286 12.33 -12.64 16.67
CA LYS A 286 11.46 -13.59 15.96
C LYS A 286 10.05 -13.65 16.58
N LYS A 287 9.96 -13.77 17.92
CA LYS A 287 8.67 -13.78 18.63
C LYS A 287 7.90 -12.48 18.53
N ILE A 288 8.61 -11.34 18.55
CA ILE A 288 7.95 -10.03 18.40
C ILE A 288 7.41 -9.85 16.99
N ALA A 289 8.08 -10.42 15.98
CA ALA A 289 7.60 -10.38 14.59
C ALA A 289 6.20 -11.00 14.43
N ASP A 290 5.81 -11.98 15.25
CA ASP A 290 4.48 -12.59 15.24
C ASP A 290 3.36 -11.58 15.54
N LEU A 291 3.67 -10.48 16.25
CA LEU A 291 2.70 -9.42 16.52
C LEU A 291 2.22 -8.74 15.22
N ALA A 292 2.97 -8.82 14.13
CA ALA A 292 2.53 -8.30 12.83
C ALA A 292 1.23 -8.93 12.33
N LYS A 293 0.86 -10.13 12.81
CA LYS A 293 -0.41 -10.80 12.50
C LYS A 293 -1.58 -10.34 13.38
N THR A 294 -1.31 -9.82 14.57
CA THR A 294 -2.33 -9.64 15.60
C THR A 294 -2.40 -8.24 16.19
N ASP A 295 -1.41 -7.38 15.87
CA ASP A 295 -1.33 -6.05 16.47
C ASP A 295 -1.14 -4.94 15.42
N CYS A 296 -1.38 -3.71 15.85
CA CYS A 296 -1.14 -2.53 15.04
C CYS A 296 0.30 -2.03 15.22
N LEU A 297 0.74 -1.13 14.34
CA LEU A 297 2.12 -0.66 14.28
C LEU A 297 2.69 -0.26 15.63
N ASP A 298 1.96 0.56 16.41
CA ASP A 298 2.44 1.07 17.71
C ASP A 298 2.73 -0.06 18.71
N GLY A 299 1.90 -1.11 18.73
CA GLY A 299 2.12 -2.27 19.59
C GLY A 299 3.38 -3.03 19.23
N ILE A 300 3.62 -3.24 17.94
CA ILE A 300 4.81 -3.92 17.42
C ILE A 300 6.06 -3.10 17.73
N VAL A 301 6.03 -1.79 17.44
CA VAL A 301 7.14 -0.85 17.73
C VAL A 301 7.46 -0.83 19.22
N ASN A 302 6.44 -0.73 20.09
CA ASN A 302 6.64 -0.73 21.53
C ASN A 302 7.30 -2.03 22.02
N ALA A 303 6.89 -3.19 21.49
CA ALA A 303 7.47 -4.47 21.84
C ALA A 303 8.96 -4.55 21.47
N TYR A 304 9.33 -4.16 20.24
CA TYR A 304 10.73 -4.09 19.83
C TYR A 304 11.53 -3.08 20.62
N ALA A 305 11.00 -1.88 20.88
CA ALA A 305 11.68 -0.85 21.65
C ALA A 305 12.02 -1.35 23.08
N GLN A 306 11.07 -2.01 23.73
CA GLN A 306 11.31 -2.60 25.05
C GLN A 306 12.37 -3.70 25.03
N ASP A 307 12.38 -4.54 23.99
CA ASP A 307 13.37 -5.63 23.87
C ASP A 307 14.79 -5.07 23.59
N ILE A 308 14.89 -4.05 22.74
CA ILE A 308 16.15 -3.31 22.51
C ILE A 308 16.68 -2.73 23.82
N LEU A 309 15.82 -2.07 24.62
CA LEU A 309 16.22 -1.48 25.90
C LEU A 309 16.66 -2.54 26.92
N LYS A 310 16.00 -3.70 26.96
CA LYS A 310 16.43 -4.84 27.78
C LYS A 310 17.79 -5.38 27.35
N PHE A 311 18.01 -5.52 26.05
CA PHE A 311 19.31 -5.92 25.49
C PHE A 311 20.42 -4.96 25.94
N LEU A 312 20.21 -3.65 25.77
CA LEU A 312 21.20 -2.64 26.16
C LEU A 312 21.48 -2.67 27.67
N ALA A 313 20.47 -2.83 28.51
CA ALA A 313 20.61 -2.92 29.96
C ALA A 313 21.41 -4.15 30.43
N ALA A 314 21.35 -5.24 29.66
CA ALA A 314 22.08 -6.47 29.95
C ALA A 314 23.49 -6.52 29.30
N SER A 315 23.83 -5.56 28.46
CA SER A 315 25.04 -5.51 27.67
C SER A 315 26.12 -4.65 28.35
N PRO A 316 27.42 -4.80 27.98
CA PRO A 316 28.50 -3.94 28.48
C PRO A 316 28.23 -2.47 28.17
N ALA A 317 28.78 -1.57 29.03
CA ALA A 317 28.74 -0.13 28.78
C ALA A 317 29.36 0.21 27.41
N GLY A 318 28.68 1.06 26.63
CA GLY A 318 29.13 1.45 25.30
C GLY A 318 28.55 0.58 24.16
N THR A 319 27.76 -0.45 24.48
CA THR A 319 27.00 -1.20 23.45
C THR A 319 26.07 -0.26 22.69
N LYS A 320 26.05 -0.39 21.38
CA LYS A 320 25.21 0.43 20.51
C LYS A 320 23.81 -0.16 20.34
N VAL A 321 22.85 0.69 20.01
CA VAL A 321 21.50 0.27 19.61
C VAL A 321 21.56 -0.61 18.36
N SER A 322 22.44 -0.28 17.41
CA SER A 322 22.67 -1.06 16.19
C SER A 322 23.28 -2.45 16.41
N ASP A 323 23.84 -2.72 17.61
CA ASP A 323 24.35 -4.05 17.98
C ASP A 323 23.21 -5.02 18.39
N TYR A 324 22.00 -4.50 18.62
CA TYR A 324 20.85 -5.36 18.90
C TYR A 324 20.61 -6.30 17.71
N PRO A 325 20.55 -7.64 17.94
CA PRO A 325 20.40 -8.62 16.87
C PRO A 325 18.94 -8.66 16.38
N GLY A 326 18.46 -7.54 15.82
CA GLY A 326 17.10 -7.39 15.30
C GLY A 326 16.95 -8.01 13.92
N ILE A 327 17.83 -7.64 12.99
CA ILE A 327 17.79 -8.11 11.58
C ILE A 327 18.84 -9.19 11.35
N ASN A 328 18.45 -10.27 10.66
CA ASN A 328 19.37 -11.23 10.06
C ASN A 328 19.81 -10.70 8.69
N ARG A 329 20.91 -9.99 8.64
CA ARG A 329 21.44 -9.37 7.43
C ARG A 329 21.60 -10.34 6.27
N ALA A 330 21.99 -11.59 6.56
CA ALA A 330 22.22 -12.60 5.53
C ALA A 330 20.94 -12.97 4.75
N GLU A 331 19.78 -12.92 5.41
CA GLU A 331 18.49 -13.17 4.73
C GLU A 331 18.14 -12.05 3.76
N PHE A 332 18.37 -10.80 4.12
CA PHE A 332 18.14 -9.66 3.22
C PHE A 332 19.08 -9.67 2.01
N GLU A 333 20.29 -10.16 2.17
CA GLU A 333 21.31 -10.20 1.10
C GLU A 333 21.22 -11.43 0.21
N LYS A 334 20.76 -12.58 0.72
CA LYS A 334 20.92 -13.89 0.06
C LYS A 334 19.63 -14.65 -0.21
N ASN A 335 18.57 -14.43 0.59
CA ASN A 335 17.30 -15.11 0.38
C ASN A 335 16.60 -14.59 -0.88
N GLU A 336 16.35 -15.48 -1.85
CA GLU A 336 15.78 -15.08 -3.15
C GLU A 336 14.35 -14.55 -3.04
N VAL A 337 13.55 -15.02 -2.06
CA VAL A 337 12.18 -14.53 -1.82
C VAL A 337 12.25 -13.10 -1.32
N VAL A 338 13.11 -12.81 -0.32
CA VAL A 338 13.30 -11.46 0.22
C VAL A 338 13.86 -10.53 -0.85
N LYS A 339 14.86 -10.94 -1.62
CA LYS A 339 15.43 -10.14 -2.72
C LYS A 339 14.37 -9.79 -3.75
N LYS A 340 13.55 -10.76 -4.16
CA LYS A 340 12.46 -10.54 -5.12
C LYS A 340 11.41 -9.59 -4.57
N PHE A 341 11.06 -9.69 -3.28
CA PHE A 341 10.20 -8.71 -2.63
C PHE A 341 10.79 -7.31 -2.73
N LEU A 342 12.07 -7.14 -2.37
CA LEU A 342 12.74 -5.84 -2.34
C LEU A 342 12.89 -5.21 -3.74
N SER A 343 13.16 -6.01 -4.80
CA SER A 343 13.42 -5.51 -6.16
C SER A 343 12.17 -5.42 -7.02
N ASP A 344 11.30 -6.44 -6.98
CA ASP A 344 10.23 -6.58 -7.97
C ASP A 344 8.87 -6.15 -7.42
N TYR A 345 8.64 -6.37 -6.11
CA TYR A 345 7.32 -6.15 -5.54
C TYR A 345 7.20 -4.88 -4.71
N SER A 346 8.28 -4.43 -4.06
CA SER A 346 8.21 -3.23 -3.23
C SER A 346 8.79 -1.97 -3.87
N GLN A 347 9.55 -2.09 -4.96
CA GLN A 347 10.19 -0.94 -5.58
C GLN A 347 9.22 -0.19 -6.51
N PRO A 348 8.88 1.09 -6.24
CA PRO A 348 8.11 1.91 -7.14
C PRO A 348 8.96 2.49 -8.28
N THR A 349 8.32 3.10 -9.28
CA THR A 349 8.94 3.78 -10.45
C THR A 349 9.71 2.86 -11.38
N THR A 350 9.38 1.57 -11.38
CA THR A 350 10.00 0.60 -12.30
C THR A 350 9.44 0.67 -13.71
N LYS A 351 8.32 1.37 -13.93
CA LYS A 351 7.65 1.53 -15.21
C LYS A 351 7.63 2.99 -15.65
N LYS A 352 7.60 3.21 -16.97
CA LYS A 352 7.45 4.56 -17.51
C LYS A 352 6.09 5.16 -17.12
N LEU A 353 6.11 6.32 -16.48
CA LEU A 353 4.94 7.07 -16.05
C LEU A 353 4.59 8.17 -17.06
N ASN A 354 3.31 8.27 -17.44
CA ASN A 354 2.82 9.27 -18.42
C ASN A 354 1.91 10.33 -17.78
N LYS A 355 1.70 10.25 -16.47
CA LYS A 355 0.89 11.19 -15.69
C LYS A 355 1.79 12.05 -14.82
N PRO A 356 1.37 13.26 -14.44
CA PRO A 356 2.10 14.09 -13.49
C PRO A 356 2.30 13.40 -12.16
N ILE A 357 3.50 13.50 -11.61
CA ILE A 357 3.89 12.97 -10.30
C ILE A 357 4.46 14.13 -9.49
N LEU A 358 3.99 14.27 -8.25
CA LEU A 358 4.57 15.14 -7.25
C LEU A 358 5.10 14.29 -6.11
N ILE A 359 6.40 14.39 -5.83
CA ILE A 359 7.02 13.79 -4.64
C ILE A 359 7.33 14.91 -3.64
N VAL A 360 6.93 14.70 -2.38
CA VAL A 360 7.20 15.61 -1.26
C VAL A 360 8.00 14.84 -0.22
N GLN A 361 9.22 15.31 0.08
CA GLN A 361 10.14 14.62 0.97
C GLN A 361 10.73 15.58 2.02
N GLY A 362 10.67 15.17 3.29
CA GLY A 362 11.36 15.85 4.37
C GLY A 362 12.86 15.57 4.33
N LEU A 363 13.70 16.62 4.41
CA LEU A 363 15.16 16.47 4.40
C LEU A 363 15.72 15.79 5.65
N TYR A 364 14.96 15.80 6.73
CA TYR A 364 15.33 15.21 8.02
C TYR A 364 14.47 14.00 8.40
N ASP A 365 13.83 13.38 7.40
CA ASP A 365 13.03 12.16 7.62
C ASP A 365 13.98 11.01 8.01
N THR A 366 13.72 10.42 9.20
CA THR A 366 14.53 9.33 9.75
C THR A 366 14.01 7.95 9.37
N ASN A 367 12.78 7.85 8.88
CA ASN A 367 12.16 6.57 8.48
C ASN A 367 12.32 6.31 6.98
N VAL A 368 12.13 7.35 6.15
CA VAL A 368 12.38 7.32 4.71
C VAL A 368 13.39 8.42 4.39
N PRO A 369 14.69 8.12 4.41
CA PRO A 369 15.74 9.11 4.17
C PRO A 369 15.60 9.75 2.78
N TYR A 370 15.77 11.09 2.70
CA TYR A 370 15.60 11.83 1.44
C TYR A 370 16.51 11.33 0.32
N THR A 371 17.68 10.77 0.65
CA THR A 371 18.66 10.26 -0.32
C THR A 371 18.07 9.15 -1.18
N VAL A 372 17.32 8.22 -0.58
CA VAL A 372 16.69 7.12 -1.33
C VAL A 372 15.49 7.59 -2.15
N THR A 373 14.80 8.65 -1.71
CA THR A 373 13.70 9.25 -2.48
C THR A 373 14.23 10.10 -3.63
N TYR A 374 15.41 10.71 -3.48
CA TYR A 374 16.04 11.51 -4.54
C TYR A 374 16.47 10.66 -5.73
N ASP A 375 16.77 9.39 -5.50
CA ASP A 375 17.22 8.44 -6.54
C ASP A 375 16.03 7.76 -7.28
N LEU A 376 14.79 8.05 -6.90
CA LEU A 376 13.58 7.57 -7.58
C LEU A 376 13.35 8.26 -8.92
#